data_eaee627ee78d712b7cb6067002477ec2
#
_entry.id   eaee627ee78d712b7cb6067002477ec2
#
_cell.length_a   1.000
_cell.length_b   1.000
_cell.length_c   1.000
_cell.angle_alpha   90.00
_cell.angle_beta   90.00
_cell.angle_gamma   90.00
#
_symmetry.space_group_name_H-M   'P 1'
#
loop_
_entity.id
_entity.type
_entity.pdbx_description
1 polymer ?
#
loop_
_entity_poly.entity_id
_entity_poly.type
_entity_poly.pdbx_seq_one_letter_code
_entity_poly.pdbx_strand_id
1 'polypeptide(L)'
;MAKSRKSKESPEPIEASPKSASTSGVPRIAKKDLSSWERYQLASDKDRPRTSDYIQNLFTDFVEVFGDRSFRDDPAVICGMGRFEGRPVVVIGQEMGKEAKERQRRNFGMMHPEGYRKALRVMNLGSRFNMPVIIFVDTKGAYPGKEAEERGQAEAIARNIRDMYKLKVPVIVTVIGAGASGGALGIGLGDRVLMMENSWYNVISPEGCAAILWNDPAMAPTAAEALRLTAQEVYKLGVIDEIVEEPNGGAHIDPQAAYKELADALRKHLKSLGALEVETLLEERFQKYRKMGVFKEG
;
A
#
# COMPACT_ATOMS: atom_id res chain seq x y z
N MET A 1 -44.64 19.25 -55.11
CA MET A 1 -43.19 19.47 -55.15
C MET A 1 -42.57 18.76 -53.92
N ALA A 2 -41.95 17.59 -54.17
CA ALA A 2 -41.38 16.75 -53.14
C ALA A 2 -39.93 17.19 -52.85
N LYS A 3 -39.58 17.42 -51.56
CA LYS A 3 -38.19 17.62 -51.12
C LYS A 3 -37.65 16.30 -50.52
N SER A 4 -36.66 15.78 -51.18
CA SER A 4 -35.83 14.63 -50.87
C SER A 4 -35.22 14.71 -49.47
N ARG A 5 -35.37 13.65 -48.65
CA ARG A 5 -34.61 13.40 -47.43
C ARG A 5 -33.26 12.75 -47.79
N LYS A 6 -32.18 13.47 -47.47
CA LYS A 6 -30.82 12.85 -47.50
C LYS A 6 -30.65 11.98 -46.27
N SER A 7 -30.30 10.71 -46.52
CA SER A 7 -29.84 9.72 -45.55
C SER A 7 -28.50 10.16 -44.94
N LYS A 8 -28.39 10.12 -43.60
CA LYS A 8 -27.12 10.25 -42.86
C LYS A 8 -26.46 8.86 -42.83
N GLU A 9 -25.32 8.75 -43.45
CA GLU A 9 -24.42 7.61 -43.27
C GLU A 9 -23.88 7.57 -41.84
N SER A 10 -23.85 6.36 -41.27
CA SER A 10 -23.23 6.04 -39.97
C SER A 10 -21.71 5.93 -40.16
N PRO A 11 -20.90 6.39 -39.21
CA PRO A 11 -19.45 6.22 -39.33
C PRO A 11 -19.03 4.74 -39.11
N GLU A 12 -18.09 4.29 -39.93
CA GLU A 12 -17.47 2.99 -39.84
C GLU A 12 -16.67 2.79 -38.54
N PRO A 13 -16.51 1.54 -38.04
CA PRO A 13 -15.75 1.26 -36.83
C PRO A 13 -14.24 1.42 -37.09
N ILE A 14 -13.56 2.13 -36.18
CA ILE A 14 -12.11 2.31 -36.18
C ILE A 14 -11.46 0.95 -35.87
N GLU A 15 -10.70 0.42 -36.81
CA GLU A 15 -9.87 -0.77 -36.63
C GLU A 15 -8.83 -0.55 -35.52
N ALA A 16 -8.79 -1.48 -34.57
CA ALA A 16 -7.81 -1.48 -33.48
C ALA A 16 -6.42 -1.88 -34.01
N SER A 17 -5.43 -1.02 -33.82
CA SER A 17 -4.03 -1.30 -34.12
C SER A 17 -3.51 -2.54 -33.40
N PRO A 18 -2.59 -3.33 -33.95
CA PRO A 18 -2.12 -4.58 -33.38
C PRO A 18 -1.29 -4.31 -32.12
N LYS A 19 -1.63 -4.99 -31.02
CA LYS A 19 -0.88 -5.01 -29.77
C LYS A 19 0.53 -5.52 -30.03
N SER A 20 1.54 -4.75 -29.60
CA SER A 20 2.94 -5.16 -29.61
C SER A 20 3.12 -6.45 -28.81
N ALA A 21 3.66 -7.49 -29.45
CA ALA A 21 4.00 -8.75 -28.83
C ALA A 21 5.17 -8.54 -27.85
N SER A 22 4.96 -8.79 -26.56
CA SER A 22 6.04 -8.86 -25.57
C SER A 22 6.72 -10.22 -25.69
N THR A 23 7.97 -10.21 -26.11
CA THR A 23 8.86 -11.38 -26.11
C THR A 23 9.42 -11.60 -24.70
N SER A 24 8.90 -12.60 -23.99
CA SER A 24 9.66 -13.36 -23.00
C SER A 24 9.02 -14.74 -22.87
N GLY A 25 9.65 -15.70 -23.55
CA GLY A 25 9.18 -17.09 -23.64
C GLY A 25 9.61 -17.94 -22.45
N VAL A 26 9.11 -17.62 -21.25
CA VAL A 26 9.05 -18.56 -20.14
C VAL A 26 7.60 -18.99 -20.03
N PRO A 27 7.26 -20.30 -20.03
CA PRO A 27 5.88 -20.74 -19.86
C PRO A 27 5.39 -20.23 -18.51
N ARG A 28 4.42 -19.32 -18.49
CA ARG A 28 3.71 -18.97 -17.26
C ARG A 28 2.96 -20.22 -16.81
N ILE A 29 3.48 -20.89 -15.78
CA ILE A 29 2.72 -21.94 -15.08
C ILE A 29 1.46 -21.26 -14.57
N ALA A 30 0.29 -21.86 -14.83
CA ALA A 30 -0.98 -21.30 -14.37
C ALA A 30 -0.92 -21.07 -12.86
N LYS A 31 -1.10 -19.82 -12.43
CA LYS A 31 -1.15 -19.48 -11.00
C LYS A 31 -2.32 -20.24 -10.36
N LYS A 32 -2.05 -20.92 -9.24
CA LYS A 32 -3.09 -21.60 -8.46
C LYS A 32 -4.09 -20.54 -8.00
N ASP A 33 -5.38 -20.80 -8.16
CA ASP A 33 -6.41 -19.94 -7.59
C ASP A 33 -6.45 -20.19 -6.09
N LEU A 34 -5.93 -19.22 -5.31
CA LEU A 34 -5.80 -19.30 -3.86
C LEU A 34 -7.04 -18.69 -3.20
N SER A 35 -7.54 -19.35 -2.16
CA SER A 35 -8.57 -18.82 -1.27
C SER A 35 -8.07 -17.57 -0.51
N SER A 36 -8.97 -16.79 0.06
CA SER A 36 -8.64 -15.63 0.88
C SER A 36 -7.79 -16.03 2.10
N TRP A 37 -8.07 -17.19 2.68
CA TRP A 37 -7.29 -17.72 3.79
C TRP A 37 -5.86 -18.11 3.40
N GLU A 38 -5.67 -18.80 2.26
CA GLU A 38 -4.33 -19.14 1.75
C GLU A 38 -3.51 -17.88 1.48
N ARG A 39 -4.10 -16.83 0.86
CA ARG A 39 -3.41 -15.54 0.63
C ARG A 39 -3.05 -14.85 1.93
N TYR A 40 -3.95 -14.85 2.92
CA TYR A 40 -3.68 -14.31 4.25
C TYR A 40 -2.50 -15.02 4.94
N GLN A 41 -2.41 -16.34 4.81
CA GLN A 41 -1.29 -17.12 5.33
C GLN A 41 0.03 -16.77 4.62
N LEU A 42 0.02 -16.62 3.29
CA LEU A 42 1.18 -16.17 2.52
C LEU A 42 1.66 -14.77 2.92
N ALA A 43 0.75 -13.85 3.20
CA ALA A 43 1.09 -12.52 3.71
C ALA A 43 1.84 -12.57 5.06
N SER A 44 1.57 -13.59 5.84
CA SER A 44 2.15 -13.79 7.18
C SER A 44 3.41 -14.66 7.18
N ASP A 45 3.83 -15.19 6.02
CA ASP A 45 5.00 -16.05 5.91
C ASP A 45 6.25 -15.38 6.49
N LYS A 46 7.05 -16.15 7.24
CA LYS A 46 8.24 -15.64 7.94
C LYS A 46 9.34 -15.18 6.98
N ASP A 47 9.45 -15.82 5.83
CA ASP A 47 10.47 -15.54 4.82
C ASP A 47 10.03 -14.48 3.79
N ARG A 48 8.79 -13.99 3.91
CA ARG A 48 8.28 -12.93 3.06
C ARG A 48 9.14 -11.66 3.21
N PRO A 49 9.53 -11.00 2.11
CA PRO A 49 10.27 -9.74 2.15
C PRO A 49 9.57 -8.69 3.01
N ARG A 50 10.33 -8.02 3.86
CA ARG A 50 9.88 -6.94 4.75
C ARG A 50 10.39 -5.59 4.25
N THR A 51 9.98 -4.51 4.88
CA THR A 51 10.38 -3.15 4.49
C THR A 51 11.90 -3.01 4.31
N SER A 52 12.69 -3.55 5.24
CA SER A 52 14.15 -3.50 5.16
C SER A 52 14.71 -4.19 3.92
N ASP A 53 14.10 -5.30 3.48
CA ASP A 53 14.51 -6.00 2.25
C ASP A 53 14.20 -5.17 1.00
N TYR A 54 13.01 -4.58 0.94
CA TYR A 54 12.66 -3.67 -0.17
C TYR A 54 13.57 -2.44 -0.20
N ILE A 55 13.91 -1.87 0.97
CA ILE A 55 14.85 -0.75 1.03
C ILE A 55 16.21 -1.13 0.47
N GLN A 56 16.77 -2.26 0.89
CA GLN A 56 18.08 -2.73 0.46
C GLN A 56 18.16 -3.05 -1.04
N ASN A 57 17.06 -3.52 -1.63
CA ASN A 57 17.05 -3.97 -3.02
C ASN A 57 16.58 -2.92 -4.03
N LEU A 58 15.78 -1.93 -3.60
CA LEU A 58 15.18 -0.94 -4.51
C LEU A 58 15.83 0.44 -4.42
N PHE A 59 16.56 0.74 -3.36
CA PHE A 59 17.08 2.09 -3.12
C PHE A 59 18.59 2.08 -2.90
N THR A 60 19.25 3.12 -3.38
CA THR A 60 20.67 3.43 -3.11
C THR A 60 20.77 4.63 -2.17
N ASP A 61 21.94 4.79 -1.53
CA ASP A 61 22.27 5.92 -0.66
C ASP A 61 21.21 6.17 0.43
N PHE A 62 20.60 5.10 0.96
CA PHE A 62 19.56 5.22 1.98
C PHE A 62 20.16 5.65 3.32
N VAL A 63 19.63 6.74 3.87
CA VAL A 63 19.96 7.29 5.18
C VAL A 63 18.72 7.28 6.05
N GLU A 64 18.74 6.48 7.12
CA GLU A 64 17.64 6.39 8.08
C GLU A 64 17.59 7.63 8.98
N VAL A 65 16.38 8.10 9.26
CA VAL A 65 16.09 9.26 10.09
C VAL A 65 15.32 8.82 11.32
N PHE A 66 15.91 9.02 12.50
CA PHE A 66 15.40 8.55 13.77
C PHE A 66 14.62 9.62 14.55
N GLY A 67 13.71 9.15 15.41
CA GLY A 67 13.01 9.92 16.44
C GLY A 67 11.93 10.86 15.92
N ASP A 68 10.94 11.12 16.77
CA ASP A 68 9.79 11.97 16.47
C ASP A 68 10.00 13.45 16.84
N ARG A 69 11.11 13.79 17.47
CA ARG A 69 11.44 15.13 18.01
C ARG A 69 10.53 15.58 19.18
N SER A 70 9.80 14.63 19.78
CA SER A 70 8.92 14.90 20.93
C SER A 70 9.18 13.99 22.10
N PHE A 71 9.34 12.68 21.87
CA PHE A 71 9.49 11.68 22.92
C PHE A 71 10.66 10.73 22.68
N ARG A 72 10.57 9.89 21.62
CA ARG A 72 11.62 8.89 21.30
C ARG A 72 11.56 8.42 19.86
N ASP A 73 12.40 7.46 19.52
CA ASP A 73 12.27 6.69 18.27
C ASP A 73 11.31 5.52 18.43
N ASP A 74 10.76 5.06 17.29
CA ASP A 74 9.95 3.85 17.21
C ASP A 74 10.56 2.89 16.19
N PRO A 75 11.04 1.71 16.61
CA PRO A 75 11.62 0.72 15.71
C PRO A 75 10.58 -0.01 14.83
N ALA A 76 9.28 0.15 15.09
CA ALA A 76 8.21 -0.44 14.28
C ALA A 76 8.09 0.20 12.89
N VAL A 77 8.76 1.32 12.64
CA VAL A 77 8.78 1.99 11.33
C VAL A 77 10.18 2.47 10.99
N ILE A 78 10.61 2.19 9.76
CA ILE A 78 11.82 2.73 9.15
C ILE A 78 11.42 3.96 8.33
N CYS A 79 12.09 5.09 8.55
CA CYS A 79 11.87 6.32 7.81
C CYS A 79 13.22 6.86 7.35
N GLY A 80 13.33 7.30 6.11
CA GLY A 80 14.60 7.83 5.61
C GLY A 80 14.49 8.46 4.24
N MET A 81 15.64 8.81 3.71
CA MET A 81 15.82 9.34 2.36
C MET A 81 16.81 8.46 1.62
N GLY A 82 16.57 8.26 0.34
CA GLY A 82 17.44 7.48 -0.54
C GLY A 82 17.23 7.86 -1.99
N ARG A 83 17.73 7.01 -2.90
CA ARG A 83 17.51 7.20 -4.34
C ARG A 83 16.81 5.98 -4.91
N PHE A 84 15.72 6.20 -5.60
CA PHE A 84 15.08 5.21 -6.45
C PHE A 84 15.48 5.50 -7.91
N GLU A 85 16.29 4.62 -8.50
CA GLU A 85 16.82 4.79 -9.86
C GLU A 85 17.47 6.18 -10.08
N GLY A 86 18.29 6.61 -9.11
CA GLY A 86 18.99 7.89 -9.12
C GLY A 86 18.15 9.09 -8.67
N ARG A 87 16.81 8.99 -8.63
CA ARG A 87 15.92 10.06 -8.17
C ARG A 87 15.85 10.10 -6.64
N PRO A 88 16.08 11.24 -5.98
CA PRO A 88 15.88 11.39 -4.55
C PRO A 88 14.42 11.14 -4.15
N VAL A 89 14.20 10.32 -3.13
CA VAL A 89 12.88 9.98 -2.59
C VAL A 89 12.92 9.87 -1.06
N VAL A 90 11.78 10.05 -0.43
CA VAL A 90 11.54 9.65 0.96
C VAL A 90 10.99 8.24 0.95
N VAL A 91 11.48 7.39 1.85
CA VAL A 91 10.97 6.03 2.07
C VAL A 91 10.52 5.89 3.51
N ILE A 92 9.32 5.37 3.69
CA ILE A 92 8.71 5.08 4.98
C ILE A 92 8.14 3.66 4.91
N GLY A 93 8.40 2.84 5.91
CA GLY A 93 7.83 1.51 5.90
C GLY A 93 7.69 0.93 7.30
N GLN A 94 6.54 0.35 7.57
CA GLN A 94 6.34 -0.46 8.76
C GLN A 94 7.21 -1.71 8.66
N GLU A 95 7.91 -2.02 9.73
CA GLU A 95 8.85 -3.13 9.77
C GLU A 95 8.42 -4.15 10.82
N MET A 96 7.97 -5.28 10.33
CA MET A 96 7.50 -6.37 11.21
C MET A 96 8.65 -7.17 11.84
N GLY A 97 9.81 -7.19 11.19
CA GLY A 97 10.94 -8.06 11.53
C GLY A 97 10.74 -9.51 11.07
N LYS A 98 11.82 -10.26 10.99
CA LYS A 98 11.83 -11.68 10.58
C LYS A 98 11.94 -12.61 11.77
N GLU A 99 12.98 -12.45 12.57
CA GLU A 99 13.25 -13.28 13.74
C GLU A 99 12.35 -12.91 14.92
N ALA A 100 12.04 -13.87 15.78
CA ALA A 100 11.13 -13.67 16.92
C ALA A 100 11.53 -12.49 17.82
N LYS A 101 12.83 -12.37 18.12
CA LYS A 101 13.37 -11.27 18.94
C LYS A 101 13.23 -9.91 18.24
N GLU A 102 13.45 -9.88 16.92
CA GLU A 102 13.29 -8.66 16.14
C GLU A 102 11.82 -8.27 16.02
N ARG A 103 10.94 -9.22 15.75
CA ARG A 103 9.47 -9.00 15.73
C ARG A 103 8.98 -8.39 17.04
N GLN A 104 9.45 -8.91 18.17
CA GLN A 104 9.11 -8.35 19.48
C GLN A 104 9.65 -6.92 19.64
N ARG A 105 10.90 -6.65 19.26
CA ARG A 105 11.49 -5.31 19.32
C ARG A 105 10.76 -4.29 18.44
N ARG A 106 10.24 -4.74 17.30
CA ARG A 106 9.50 -3.92 16.31
C ARG A 106 7.98 -3.98 16.52
N ASN A 107 7.51 -4.53 17.63
CA ASN A 107 6.08 -4.67 17.94
C ASN A 107 5.27 -5.25 16.77
N PHE A 108 5.82 -6.16 15.96
CA PHE A 108 5.16 -6.71 14.77
C PHE A 108 4.68 -5.63 13.78
N GLY A 109 5.44 -4.57 13.60
CA GLY A 109 5.08 -3.42 12.77
C GLY A 109 4.00 -2.51 13.38
N MET A 110 3.56 -2.79 14.60
CA MET A 110 2.56 -1.96 15.29
C MET A 110 3.23 -0.71 15.88
N MET A 111 3.02 0.41 15.21
CA MET A 111 3.62 1.68 15.58
C MET A 111 3.00 2.26 16.87
N HIS A 112 3.86 2.84 17.69
CA HIS A 112 3.47 3.77 18.75
C HIS A 112 3.18 5.18 18.17
N PRO A 113 2.63 6.12 18.95
CA PRO A 113 2.39 7.49 18.49
C PRO A 113 3.62 8.17 17.90
N GLU A 114 4.79 7.91 18.50
CA GLU A 114 6.06 8.46 18.03
C GLU A 114 6.47 7.94 16.65
N GLY A 115 6.08 6.73 16.27
CA GLY A 115 6.28 6.21 14.92
C GLY A 115 5.48 6.99 13.87
N TYR A 116 4.20 7.27 14.14
CA TYR A 116 3.37 8.09 13.26
C TYR A 116 3.91 9.52 13.15
N ARG A 117 4.31 10.13 14.29
CA ARG A 117 4.91 11.48 14.28
C ARG A 117 6.24 11.51 13.53
N LYS A 118 7.11 10.49 13.69
CA LYS A 118 8.34 10.32 12.90
C LYS A 118 8.03 10.25 11.41
N ALA A 119 7.09 9.40 11.02
CA ALA A 119 6.69 9.23 9.62
C ALA A 119 6.22 10.56 9.02
N LEU A 120 5.29 11.27 9.66
CA LEU A 120 4.80 12.55 9.18
C LEU A 120 5.91 13.60 9.08
N ARG A 121 6.83 13.64 10.05
CA ARG A 121 7.98 14.55 10.01
C ARG A 121 8.84 14.31 8.78
N VAL A 122 9.11 13.06 8.43
CA VAL A 122 9.94 12.71 7.28
C VAL A 122 9.19 12.93 5.96
N MET A 123 7.88 12.66 5.90
CA MET A 123 7.01 13.03 4.76
C MET A 123 7.05 14.54 4.49
N ASN A 124 6.95 15.35 5.54
CA ASN A 124 7.03 16.81 5.41
C ASN A 124 8.42 17.29 4.92
N LEU A 125 9.51 16.61 5.27
CA LEU A 125 10.81 16.88 4.68
C LEU A 125 10.80 16.57 3.18
N GLY A 126 10.25 15.44 2.77
CA GLY A 126 10.05 15.10 1.35
C GLY A 126 9.30 16.20 0.60
N SER A 127 8.16 16.63 1.15
CA SER A 127 7.34 17.71 0.54
C SER A 127 8.11 19.03 0.42
N ARG A 128 8.93 19.40 1.41
CA ARG A 128 9.74 20.63 1.39
C ARG A 128 10.87 20.63 0.36
N PHE A 129 11.42 19.44 0.06
CA PHE A 129 12.53 19.27 -0.85
C PHE A 129 12.14 18.65 -2.20
N ASN A 130 10.84 18.62 -2.52
CA ASN A 130 10.29 18.06 -3.76
C ASN A 130 10.69 16.59 -4.00
N MET A 131 10.82 15.81 -2.93
CA MET A 131 11.11 14.39 -2.99
C MET A 131 9.80 13.60 -2.88
N PRO A 132 9.44 12.77 -3.86
CA PRO A 132 8.31 11.86 -3.75
C PRO A 132 8.41 10.97 -2.51
N VAL A 133 7.27 10.56 -1.98
CA VAL A 133 7.18 9.70 -0.80
C VAL A 133 6.73 8.32 -1.23
N ILE A 134 7.51 7.30 -0.89
CA ILE A 134 7.20 5.88 -1.09
C ILE A 134 6.96 5.26 0.27
N ILE A 135 5.82 4.59 0.43
CA ILE A 135 5.37 4.04 1.71
C ILE A 135 5.13 2.54 1.58
N PHE A 136 5.68 1.76 2.50
CA PHE A 136 5.42 0.33 2.65
C PHE A 136 4.58 0.07 3.90
N VAL A 137 3.45 -0.60 3.72
CA VAL A 137 2.54 -0.98 4.81
C VAL A 137 2.73 -2.46 5.11
N ASP A 138 3.14 -2.76 6.36
CA ASP A 138 3.24 -4.14 6.87
C ASP A 138 3.05 -4.13 8.39
N THR A 139 1.80 -4.19 8.85
CA THR A 139 1.45 -4.09 10.27
C THR A 139 0.20 -4.90 10.63
N LYS A 140 0.19 -5.41 11.85
CA LYS A 140 -1.00 -6.01 12.47
C LYS A 140 -1.97 -4.98 13.08
N GLY A 141 -1.65 -3.69 13.02
CA GLY A 141 -2.46 -2.60 13.56
C GLY A 141 -1.63 -1.49 14.20
N ALA A 142 -2.27 -0.58 14.89
CA ALA A 142 -1.61 0.35 15.79
C ALA A 142 -1.29 -0.36 17.11
N TYR A 143 -0.21 0.03 17.80
CA TYR A 143 0.12 -0.56 19.11
C TYR A 143 -0.98 -0.26 20.13
N PRO A 144 -1.59 -1.29 20.76
CA PRO A 144 -2.80 -1.13 21.56
C PRO A 144 -2.53 -0.89 23.06
N GLY A 145 -1.26 -0.70 23.47
CA GLY A 145 -0.89 -0.57 24.87
C GLY A 145 -1.33 0.76 25.48
N LYS A 146 -1.62 0.75 26.80
CA LYS A 146 -2.02 1.92 27.57
C LYS A 146 -1.05 3.10 27.42
N GLU A 147 0.24 2.84 27.39
CA GLU A 147 1.28 3.84 27.21
C GLU A 147 1.24 4.52 25.83
N ALA A 148 0.69 3.86 24.80
CA ALA A 148 0.47 4.50 23.50
C ALA A 148 -0.74 5.43 23.56
N GLU A 149 -1.82 5.02 24.21
CA GLU A 149 -2.99 5.88 24.42
C GLU A 149 -2.64 7.14 25.21
N GLU A 150 -1.86 7.00 26.30
CA GLU A 150 -1.38 8.12 27.12
C GLU A 150 -0.52 9.12 26.34
N ARG A 151 0.13 8.68 25.24
CA ARG A 151 0.94 9.55 24.37
C ARG A 151 0.23 9.96 23.07
N GLY A 152 -1.09 9.74 22.99
CA GLY A 152 -1.94 10.23 21.91
C GLY A 152 -1.92 9.37 20.64
N GLN A 153 -2.14 8.04 20.75
CA GLN A 153 -2.17 7.11 19.61
C GLN A 153 -3.19 7.55 18.54
N ALA A 154 -4.43 7.79 18.97
CA ALA A 154 -5.50 8.20 18.04
C ALA A 154 -5.22 9.57 17.40
N GLU A 155 -4.69 10.53 18.18
CA GLU A 155 -4.32 11.85 17.65
C GLU A 155 -3.22 11.75 16.59
N ALA A 156 -2.17 10.97 16.85
CA ALA A 156 -1.06 10.82 15.91
C ALA A 156 -1.50 10.21 14.58
N ILE A 157 -2.38 9.19 14.62
CA ILE A 157 -2.98 8.58 13.42
C ILE A 157 -3.86 9.59 12.68
N ALA A 158 -4.79 10.24 13.37
CA ALA A 158 -5.72 11.20 12.76
C ALA A 158 -4.99 12.39 12.13
N ARG A 159 -3.95 12.88 12.80
CA ARG A 159 -3.08 13.95 12.30
C ARG A 159 -2.35 13.55 11.02
N ASN A 160 -1.80 12.34 10.97
CA ASN A 160 -1.17 11.82 9.76
C ASN A 160 -2.15 11.78 8.59
N ILE A 161 -3.34 11.19 8.80
CA ILE A 161 -4.39 11.11 7.76
C ILE A 161 -4.71 12.52 7.24
N ARG A 162 -4.98 13.48 8.13
CA ARG A 162 -5.28 14.87 7.75
C ARG A 162 -4.15 15.55 7.00
N ASP A 163 -2.90 15.39 7.45
CA ASP A 163 -1.77 16.18 6.93
C ASP A 163 -1.12 15.53 5.69
N MET A 164 -1.30 14.22 5.46
CA MET A 164 -0.89 13.56 4.22
C MET A 164 -1.63 14.10 2.99
N TYR A 165 -2.87 14.59 3.13
CA TYR A 165 -3.58 15.28 2.04
C TYR A 165 -2.86 16.52 1.53
N LYS A 166 -2.03 17.17 2.37
CA LYS A 166 -1.36 18.44 2.07
C LYS A 166 0.04 18.29 1.48
N LEU A 167 0.53 17.05 1.34
CA LEU A 167 1.88 16.80 0.80
C LEU A 167 1.93 17.16 -0.68
N LYS A 168 2.75 18.16 -1.03
CA LYS A 168 2.88 18.74 -2.39
C LYS A 168 3.78 17.91 -3.31
N VAL A 169 3.89 16.63 -3.08
CA VAL A 169 4.70 15.67 -3.84
C VAL A 169 3.93 14.39 -4.05
N PRO A 170 4.26 13.58 -5.06
CA PRO A 170 3.69 12.25 -5.24
C PRO A 170 3.85 11.38 -3.99
N VAL A 171 2.78 10.72 -3.58
CA VAL A 171 2.76 9.74 -2.49
C VAL A 171 2.26 8.41 -3.03
N ILE A 172 3.11 7.38 -2.99
CA ILE A 172 2.77 6.02 -3.41
C ILE A 172 2.83 5.11 -2.20
N VAL A 173 1.74 4.44 -1.92
CA VAL A 173 1.62 3.47 -0.83
C VAL A 173 1.57 2.06 -1.41
N THR A 174 2.29 1.12 -0.83
CA THR A 174 2.20 -0.30 -1.19
C THR A 174 1.99 -1.14 0.07
N VAL A 175 0.90 -1.90 0.11
CA VAL A 175 0.71 -2.94 1.13
C VAL A 175 1.54 -4.15 0.70
N ILE A 176 2.65 -4.40 1.44
CA ILE A 176 3.60 -5.47 1.10
C ILE A 176 3.33 -6.80 1.83
N GLY A 177 2.51 -6.75 2.88
CA GLY A 177 2.16 -7.92 3.68
C GLY A 177 0.82 -7.70 4.36
N ALA A 178 0.81 -7.34 5.62
CA ALA A 178 -0.38 -7.08 6.41
C ALA A 178 -0.72 -5.59 6.42
N GLY A 179 -1.96 -5.23 6.10
CA GLY A 179 -2.47 -3.87 6.19
C GLY A 179 -3.64 -3.79 7.15
N ALA A 180 -3.38 -3.71 8.46
CA ALA A 180 -4.44 -3.79 9.45
C ALA A 180 -4.84 -2.44 10.05
N SER A 181 -6.16 -2.16 10.03
CA SER A 181 -6.84 -1.17 10.85
C SER A 181 -6.26 0.25 10.72
N GLY A 182 -6.44 1.07 11.74
CA GLY A 182 -5.86 2.41 11.87
C GLY A 182 -4.34 2.43 11.80
N GLY A 183 -3.69 1.30 12.14
CA GLY A 183 -2.25 1.14 12.03
C GLY A 183 -1.73 1.30 10.60
N ALA A 184 -2.40 0.66 9.66
CA ALA A 184 -2.12 0.80 8.25
C ALA A 184 -2.59 2.16 7.71
N LEU A 185 -3.81 2.57 8.09
CA LEU A 185 -4.42 3.80 7.59
C LEU A 185 -3.63 5.06 7.96
N GLY A 186 -2.98 5.07 9.12
CA GLY A 186 -2.19 6.20 9.61
C GLY A 186 -0.99 6.60 8.74
N ILE A 187 -0.57 5.72 7.80
CA ILE A 187 0.40 6.03 6.75
C ILE A 187 -0.07 5.58 5.36
N GLY A 188 -1.31 5.10 5.26
CA GLY A 188 -1.86 4.43 4.06
C GLY A 188 -2.49 5.36 3.02
N LEU A 189 -2.44 6.68 3.21
CA LEU A 189 -3.10 7.64 2.33
C LEU A 189 -2.13 8.13 1.26
N GLY A 190 -2.44 7.87 -0.02
CA GLY A 190 -1.57 8.24 -1.13
C GLY A 190 -2.30 8.52 -2.43
N ASP A 191 -1.60 9.12 -3.40
CA ASP A 191 -2.11 9.33 -4.76
C ASP A 191 -2.34 7.98 -5.46
N ARG A 192 -1.48 7.02 -5.18
CA ARG A 192 -1.64 5.62 -5.59
C ARG A 192 -1.48 4.71 -4.39
N VAL A 193 -2.38 3.77 -4.27
CA VAL A 193 -2.34 2.70 -3.27
C VAL A 193 -2.25 1.37 -4.00
N LEU A 194 -1.16 0.68 -3.83
CA LEU A 194 -0.85 -0.60 -4.46
C LEU A 194 -0.95 -1.71 -3.41
N MET A 195 -1.20 -2.91 -3.84
CA MET A 195 -1.09 -4.10 -2.99
C MET A 195 -0.29 -5.19 -3.70
N MET A 196 0.65 -5.81 -2.99
CA MET A 196 1.23 -7.07 -3.46
C MET A 196 0.13 -8.13 -3.56
N GLU A 197 0.20 -9.01 -4.55
CA GLU A 197 -0.87 -9.95 -4.92
C GLU A 197 -1.40 -10.80 -3.75
N ASN A 198 -0.51 -11.22 -2.86
CA ASN A 198 -0.85 -12.03 -1.69
C ASN A 198 -0.77 -11.23 -0.37
N SER A 199 -0.85 -9.91 -0.42
CA SER A 199 -1.06 -9.08 0.77
C SER A 199 -2.54 -8.96 1.12
N TRP A 200 -2.85 -8.45 2.30
CA TRP A 200 -4.22 -8.20 2.73
C TRP A 200 -4.37 -6.80 3.33
N TYR A 201 -5.57 -6.24 3.20
CA TYR A 201 -5.89 -4.92 3.73
C TYR A 201 -7.32 -4.90 4.30
N ASN A 202 -7.46 -4.72 5.62
CA ASN A 202 -8.77 -4.71 6.27
C ASN A 202 -8.70 -4.02 7.66
N VAL A 203 -9.88 -3.78 8.22
CA VAL A 203 -10.03 -3.18 9.56
C VAL A 203 -9.62 -4.14 10.69
N ILE A 204 -9.71 -5.46 10.48
CA ILE A 204 -9.44 -6.49 11.49
C ILE A 204 -8.85 -7.74 10.82
N SER A 205 -8.07 -8.52 11.57
CA SER A 205 -7.61 -9.84 11.11
C SER A 205 -8.73 -10.87 11.09
N PRO A 206 -8.64 -11.92 10.27
CA PRO A 206 -9.61 -13.02 10.27
C PRO A 206 -9.81 -13.67 11.64
N GLU A 207 -8.74 -13.86 12.41
CA GLU A 207 -8.81 -14.42 13.76
C GLU A 207 -9.55 -13.49 14.73
N GLY A 208 -9.26 -12.18 14.63
CA GLY A 208 -9.98 -11.17 15.45
C GLY A 208 -11.47 -11.12 15.11
N CYS A 209 -11.81 -11.16 13.84
CA CYS A 209 -13.20 -11.23 13.37
C CYS A 209 -13.89 -12.51 13.85
N ALA A 210 -13.24 -13.66 13.72
CA ALA A 210 -13.76 -14.95 14.16
C ALA A 210 -14.02 -14.97 15.67
N ALA A 211 -13.09 -14.43 16.46
CA ALA A 211 -13.24 -14.34 17.90
C ALA A 211 -14.45 -13.47 18.32
N ILE A 212 -14.70 -12.36 17.62
CA ILE A 212 -15.80 -11.44 17.94
C ILE A 212 -17.15 -12.03 17.51
N LEU A 213 -17.25 -12.55 16.27
CA LEU A 213 -18.54 -12.96 15.70
C LEU A 213 -18.98 -14.36 16.12
N TRP A 214 -18.05 -15.28 16.28
CA TRP A 214 -18.35 -16.70 16.56
C TRP A 214 -17.78 -17.21 17.88
N ASN A 215 -16.95 -16.41 18.54
CA ASN A 215 -16.19 -16.83 19.73
C ASN A 215 -15.38 -18.13 19.48
N ASP A 216 -14.98 -18.37 18.25
CA ASP A 216 -14.25 -19.56 17.80
C ASP A 216 -13.16 -19.18 16.78
N PRO A 217 -11.87 -19.26 17.15
CA PRO A 217 -10.75 -18.99 16.23
C PRO A 217 -10.69 -19.92 15.01
N ALA A 218 -11.29 -21.13 15.09
CA ALA A 218 -11.34 -22.06 13.96
C ALA A 218 -12.16 -21.51 12.78
N MET A 219 -13.01 -20.51 13.01
CA MET A 219 -13.78 -19.81 11.98
C MET A 219 -12.97 -18.76 11.21
N ALA A 220 -11.68 -18.59 11.49
CA ALA A 220 -10.82 -17.62 10.78
C ALA A 220 -10.82 -17.78 9.24
N PRO A 221 -10.82 -18.99 8.64
CA PRO A 221 -10.96 -19.14 7.19
C PRO A 221 -12.28 -18.57 6.65
N THR A 222 -13.40 -18.83 7.33
CA THR A 222 -14.72 -18.28 6.99
C THR A 222 -14.74 -16.75 7.12
N ALA A 223 -14.12 -16.22 8.18
CA ALA A 223 -13.96 -14.79 8.36
C ALA A 223 -13.14 -14.15 7.25
N ALA A 224 -12.05 -14.80 6.79
CA ALA A 224 -11.21 -14.30 5.72
C ALA A 224 -12.00 -14.09 4.41
N GLU A 225 -12.86 -15.04 4.06
CA GLU A 225 -13.74 -14.92 2.88
C GLU A 225 -14.77 -13.78 3.06
N ALA A 226 -15.42 -13.71 4.22
CA ALA A 226 -16.44 -12.70 4.50
C ALA A 226 -15.89 -11.28 4.54
N LEU A 227 -14.66 -11.09 5.02
CA LEU A 227 -13.97 -9.81 5.13
C LEU A 227 -13.54 -9.21 3.78
N ARG A 228 -13.45 -10.02 2.71
CA ARG A 228 -13.02 -9.57 1.38
C ARG A 228 -11.68 -8.80 1.42
N LEU A 229 -10.71 -9.32 2.16
CA LEU A 229 -9.47 -8.61 2.54
C LEU A 229 -8.33 -8.73 1.52
N THR A 230 -8.47 -9.59 0.49
CA THR A 230 -7.41 -9.84 -0.49
C THR A 230 -7.23 -8.69 -1.47
N ALA A 231 -6.05 -8.58 -2.08
CA ALA A 231 -5.77 -7.54 -3.08
C ALA A 231 -6.81 -7.53 -4.20
N GLN A 232 -7.27 -8.72 -4.65
CA GLN A 232 -8.27 -8.87 -5.69
C GLN A 232 -9.63 -8.30 -5.29
N GLU A 233 -10.06 -8.57 -4.06
CA GLU A 233 -11.35 -8.07 -3.56
C GLU A 233 -11.28 -6.57 -3.25
N VAL A 234 -10.20 -6.10 -2.64
CA VAL A 234 -9.99 -4.68 -2.33
C VAL A 234 -9.88 -3.84 -3.62
N TYR A 235 -9.28 -4.41 -4.68
CA TYR A 235 -9.24 -3.78 -6.01
C TYR A 235 -10.63 -3.64 -6.63
N LYS A 236 -11.47 -4.71 -6.56
CA LYS A 236 -12.87 -4.66 -7.03
C LYS A 236 -13.70 -3.61 -6.29
N LEU A 237 -13.38 -3.33 -5.03
CA LEU A 237 -14.04 -2.28 -4.23
C LEU A 237 -13.54 -0.86 -4.57
N GLY A 238 -12.53 -0.72 -5.42
CA GLY A 238 -11.97 0.58 -5.82
C GLY A 238 -11.16 1.27 -4.72
N VAL A 239 -10.68 0.53 -3.72
CA VAL A 239 -9.88 1.06 -2.60
C VAL A 239 -8.41 1.18 -2.99
N ILE A 240 -7.91 0.29 -3.84
CA ILE A 240 -6.55 0.32 -4.37
C ILE A 240 -6.53 0.53 -5.88
N ASP A 241 -5.41 1.04 -6.38
CA ASP A 241 -5.24 1.42 -7.78
C ASP A 241 -4.60 0.32 -8.64
N GLU A 242 -3.79 -0.56 -8.04
CA GLU A 242 -3.09 -1.62 -8.77
C GLU A 242 -2.73 -2.79 -7.86
N ILE A 243 -2.78 -3.99 -8.41
CA ILE A 243 -2.25 -5.21 -7.81
C ILE A 243 -0.87 -5.45 -8.42
N VAL A 244 0.17 -5.50 -7.58
CA VAL A 244 1.52 -5.88 -7.99
C VAL A 244 1.64 -7.38 -7.95
N GLU A 245 1.87 -7.99 -9.10
CA GLU A 245 1.95 -9.45 -9.22
C GLU A 245 3.11 -10.02 -8.40
N GLU A 246 2.90 -11.20 -7.84
CA GLU A 246 3.94 -11.96 -7.16
C GLU A 246 4.36 -13.18 -7.98
N PRO A 247 5.60 -13.69 -7.79
CA PRO A 247 6.01 -14.97 -8.32
C PRO A 247 5.06 -16.10 -7.91
N ASN A 248 5.01 -17.17 -8.71
CA ASN A 248 4.20 -18.33 -8.36
C ASN A 248 4.62 -18.89 -6.99
N GLY A 249 3.65 -19.01 -6.08
CA GLY A 249 3.87 -19.42 -4.69
C GLY A 249 4.10 -18.27 -3.70
N GLY A 250 4.27 -17.03 -4.16
CA GLY A 250 4.41 -15.83 -3.32
C GLY A 250 5.79 -15.18 -3.35
N ALA A 251 5.87 -13.96 -2.81
CA ALA A 251 7.10 -13.13 -2.84
C ALA A 251 8.31 -13.76 -2.12
N HIS A 252 8.10 -14.68 -1.18
CA HIS A 252 9.16 -15.39 -0.47
C HIS A 252 9.85 -16.47 -1.32
N ILE A 253 9.19 -16.97 -2.37
CA ILE A 253 9.75 -18.00 -3.26
C ILE A 253 10.79 -17.40 -4.22
N ASP A 254 10.50 -16.22 -4.77
CA ASP A 254 11.45 -15.46 -5.59
C ASP A 254 11.38 -13.96 -5.24
N PRO A 255 12.10 -13.56 -4.19
CA PRO A 255 12.10 -12.15 -3.77
C PRO A 255 12.60 -11.19 -4.85
N GLN A 256 13.55 -11.63 -5.70
CA GLN A 256 14.10 -10.75 -6.74
C GLN A 256 13.06 -10.43 -7.82
N ALA A 257 12.24 -11.42 -8.22
CA ALA A 257 11.13 -11.17 -9.12
C ALA A 257 10.09 -10.24 -8.48
N ALA A 258 9.77 -10.43 -7.19
CA ALA A 258 8.84 -9.54 -6.47
C ALA A 258 9.37 -8.10 -6.37
N TYR A 259 10.67 -7.90 -6.12
CA TYR A 259 11.28 -6.56 -6.12
C TYR A 259 11.19 -5.91 -7.49
N LYS A 260 11.45 -6.68 -8.56
CA LYS A 260 11.37 -6.18 -9.93
C LYS A 260 9.95 -5.71 -10.28
N GLU A 261 8.94 -6.52 -10.01
CA GLU A 261 7.53 -6.16 -10.29
C GLU A 261 7.12 -4.89 -9.53
N LEU A 262 7.51 -4.78 -8.25
CA LEU A 262 7.25 -3.57 -7.48
C LEU A 262 8.03 -2.35 -8.02
N ALA A 263 9.29 -2.51 -8.41
CA ALA A 263 10.07 -1.43 -9.01
C ALA A 263 9.43 -0.91 -10.31
N ASP A 264 8.93 -1.82 -11.17
CA ASP A 264 8.25 -1.46 -12.41
C ASP A 264 6.96 -0.66 -12.14
N ALA A 265 6.17 -1.08 -11.14
CA ALA A 265 4.96 -0.36 -10.72
C ALA A 265 5.30 1.03 -10.13
N LEU A 266 6.30 1.11 -9.24
CA LEU A 266 6.75 2.39 -8.67
C LEU A 266 7.23 3.36 -9.75
N ARG A 267 8.04 2.90 -10.70
CA ARG A 267 8.54 3.71 -11.84
C ARG A 267 7.40 4.27 -12.67
N LYS A 268 6.42 3.42 -13.02
CA LYS A 268 5.21 3.80 -13.76
C LYS A 268 4.46 4.92 -13.05
N HIS A 269 4.18 4.77 -11.76
CA HIS A 269 3.40 5.74 -11.00
C HIS A 269 4.20 7.01 -10.67
N LEU A 270 5.47 6.91 -10.33
CA LEU A 270 6.33 8.09 -10.13
C LEU A 270 6.43 8.95 -11.40
N LYS A 271 6.47 8.31 -12.58
CA LYS A 271 6.48 9.02 -13.87
C LYS A 271 5.15 9.73 -14.11
N SER A 272 4.03 9.04 -13.95
CA SER A 272 2.70 9.63 -14.21
C SER A 272 2.34 10.75 -13.23
N LEU A 273 2.55 10.54 -11.94
CA LEU A 273 2.25 11.53 -10.91
C LEU A 273 3.22 12.73 -10.95
N GLY A 274 4.50 12.47 -11.27
CA GLY A 274 5.50 13.53 -11.38
C GLY A 274 5.34 14.46 -12.59
N ALA A 275 4.41 14.13 -13.50
CA ALA A 275 4.05 15.00 -14.64
C ALA A 275 2.87 15.93 -14.32
N LEU A 276 2.22 15.77 -13.16
CA LEU A 276 1.09 16.60 -12.74
C LEU A 276 1.56 17.88 -12.05
N GLU A 277 0.85 18.97 -12.29
CA GLU A 277 0.97 20.18 -11.48
C GLU A 277 0.49 19.91 -10.05
N VAL A 278 1.05 20.63 -9.07
CA VAL A 278 0.81 20.37 -7.64
C VAL A 278 -0.68 20.50 -7.29
N GLU A 279 -1.36 21.48 -7.82
CA GLU A 279 -2.79 21.73 -7.59
C GLU A 279 -3.62 20.55 -8.10
N THR A 280 -3.31 20.04 -9.29
CA THR A 280 -3.97 18.87 -9.88
C THR A 280 -3.73 17.62 -9.04
N LEU A 281 -2.48 17.41 -8.61
CA LEU A 281 -2.10 16.27 -7.76
C LEU A 281 -2.90 16.25 -6.45
N LEU A 282 -3.02 17.41 -5.78
CA LEU A 282 -3.76 17.54 -4.52
C LEU A 282 -5.25 17.34 -4.71
N GLU A 283 -5.84 17.92 -5.78
CA GLU A 283 -7.26 17.77 -6.10
C GLU A 283 -7.60 16.32 -6.47
N GLU A 284 -6.81 15.66 -7.33
CA GLU A 284 -7.01 14.24 -7.66
C GLU A 284 -6.91 13.33 -6.43
N ARG A 285 -5.96 13.59 -5.51
CA ARG A 285 -5.84 12.89 -4.23
C ARG A 285 -7.09 13.07 -3.39
N PHE A 286 -7.59 14.29 -3.25
CA PHE A 286 -8.81 14.57 -2.49
C PHE A 286 -10.02 13.86 -3.11
N GLN A 287 -10.23 14.00 -4.42
CA GLN A 287 -11.37 13.40 -5.12
C GLN A 287 -11.35 11.86 -5.09
N LYS A 288 -10.17 11.24 -5.10
CA LYS A 288 -10.02 9.79 -4.97
C LYS A 288 -10.72 9.29 -3.70
N TYR A 289 -10.37 9.85 -2.54
CA TYR A 289 -10.95 9.40 -1.27
C TYR A 289 -12.39 9.88 -1.09
N ARG A 290 -12.73 11.06 -1.62
CA ARG A 290 -14.08 11.59 -1.57
C ARG A 290 -15.11 10.73 -2.32
N LYS A 291 -14.68 10.04 -3.38
CA LYS A 291 -15.53 9.17 -4.21
C LYS A 291 -15.59 7.72 -3.73
N MET A 292 -14.81 7.33 -2.72
CA MET A 292 -14.85 5.97 -2.19
C MET A 292 -16.19 5.68 -1.51
N GLY A 293 -16.69 4.46 -1.77
CA GLY A 293 -17.95 3.97 -1.21
C GLY A 293 -19.15 4.22 -2.12
N VAL A 294 -20.24 3.49 -1.82
CA VAL A 294 -21.53 3.63 -2.51
C VAL A 294 -22.51 4.26 -1.54
N PHE A 295 -23.04 5.42 -1.89
CA PHE A 295 -24.04 6.13 -1.10
C PHE A 295 -25.18 6.59 -2.00
N LYS A 296 -26.38 6.74 -1.43
CA LYS A 296 -27.51 7.39 -2.09
C LYS A 296 -27.61 8.79 -1.52
N GLU A 297 -27.70 9.78 -2.41
CA GLU A 297 -28.14 11.11 -1.98
C GLU A 297 -29.62 11.02 -1.60
N GLY A 298 -29.97 11.46 -0.38
CA GLY A 298 -31.32 11.44 0.16
C GLY A 298 -32.23 12.47 -0.49
#